data_eb59883432858b7761355894432126f0
#
_entry.id   eb59883432858b7761355894432126f0
#
_cell.length_a   1.000
_cell.length_b   1.000
_cell.length_c   1.000
_cell.angle_alpha   90.00
_cell.angle_beta   90.00
_cell.angle_gamma   90.00
#
_symmetry.space_group_name_H-M   'P 1'
#
loop_
_entity.id
_entity.type
_entity.pdbx_description
1 polymer ?
#
loop_
_entity_poly.entity_id
_entity_poly.type
_entity_poly.pdbx_seq_one_letter_code
_entity_poly.pdbx_strand_id
1 'polypeptide(L)'
;MNQALSEIGGKGLFTKELDVALLDNSVDICVHSMKDVPTWLPDGTILPCNLKREETNDVFICKKYKSVRDLPNGSTIGSASLRRCAQLLAINPTFKVVNFRGNVQTRLKKIENGANSLINFILLIFCIFFPLI
;
A
#
# COMPACT_ATOMS: atom_id res chain seq x y z
N MET A 1 -8.11 -8.03 14.13
CA MET A 1 -8.98 -8.12 12.95
C MET A 1 -8.12 -8.38 11.73
N ASN A 2 -8.23 -9.58 11.13
CA ASN A 2 -7.37 -10.04 10.02
C ASN A 2 -8.14 -10.24 8.70
N GLN A 3 -9.32 -9.61 8.56
CA GLN A 3 -10.07 -9.70 7.30
C GLN A 3 -9.44 -8.86 6.19
N ALA A 4 -9.50 -9.37 4.96
CA ALA A 4 -9.06 -8.62 3.79
C ALA A 4 -9.96 -7.40 3.60
N LEU A 5 -9.36 -6.22 3.34
CA LEU A 5 -10.13 -4.98 3.06
C LEU A 5 -11.10 -5.16 1.87
N SER A 6 -10.79 -6.09 0.95
CA SER A 6 -11.69 -6.49 -0.14
C SER A 6 -12.94 -7.25 0.31
N GLU A 7 -12.94 -7.80 1.53
CA GLU A 7 -14.08 -8.53 2.09
C GLU A 7 -15.02 -7.63 2.91
N ILE A 8 -14.51 -6.45 3.31
CA ILE A 8 -15.29 -5.41 3.99
C ILE A 8 -15.81 -4.47 2.90
N GLY A 9 -16.78 -4.93 2.13
CA GLY A 9 -17.34 -4.19 1.00
C GLY A 9 -17.96 -2.86 1.42
N GLY A 10 -17.27 -1.76 1.14
CA GLY A 10 -17.81 -0.41 1.32
C GLY A 10 -17.02 0.62 0.52
N LYS A 11 -17.66 1.29 -0.43
CA LYS A 11 -17.12 2.51 -1.03
C LYS A 11 -16.88 3.54 0.07
N GLY A 12 -15.69 4.16 0.09
CA GLY A 12 -15.38 5.23 1.04
C GLY A 12 -15.00 4.78 2.45
N LEU A 13 -14.57 3.53 2.66
CA LEU A 13 -14.19 3.02 3.99
C LEU A 13 -13.12 3.87 4.70
N PHE A 14 -12.25 4.53 3.92
CA PHE A 14 -11.15 5.37 4.44
C PHE A 14 -11.49 6.87 4.46
N THR A 15 -12.61 7.28 3.88
CA THR A 15 -12.99 8.69 3.78
C THR A 15 -14.23 9.04 4.58
N LYS A 16 -15.11 8.07 4.86
CA LYS A 16 -16.44 8.30 5.43
C LYS A 16 -16.45 9.14 6.71
N GLU A 17 -15.55 8.86 7.65
CA GLU A 17 -15.48 9.60 8.92
C GLU A 17 -14.99 11.04 8.67
N LEU A 18 -14.05 11.22 7.74
CA LEU A 18 -13.52 12.52 7.36
C LEU A 18 -14.51 13.31 6.52
N ASP A 19 -15.28 12.65 5.66
CA ASP A 19 -16.36 13.28 4.90
C ASP A 19 -17.44 13.84 5.84
N VAL A 20 -17.81 13.10 6.89
CA VAL A 20 -18.73 13.59 7.92
C VAL A 20 -18.16 14.81 8.64
N ALA A 21 -16.88 14.76 9.03
CA ALA A 21 -16.20 15.86 9.71
C ALA A 21 -16.09 17.12 8.85
N LEU A 22 -15.94 17.00 7.52
CA LEU A 22 -16.03 18.13 6.59
C LEU A 22 -17.43 18.71 6.52
N LEU A 23 -18.44 17.86 6.40
CA LEU A 23 -19.83 18.30 6.23
C LEU A 23 -20.43 18.93 7.49
N ASP A 24 -19.99 18.53 8.67
CA ASP A 24 -20.39 19.13 9.95
C ASP A 24 -19.50 20.31 10.38
N ASN A 25 -18.53 20.68 9.54
CA ASN A 25 -17.56 21.77 9.79
C ASN A 25 -16.66 21.56 11.02
N SER A 26 -16.45 20.33 11.47
CA SER A 26 -15.48 20.02 12.53
C SER A 26 -14.04 20.04 12.02
N VAL A 27 -13.84 19.95 10.69
CA VAL A 27 -12.57 20.21 9.99
C VAL A 27 -12.82 21.02 8.72
N ASP A 28 -11.83 21.85 8.33
CA ASP A 28 -11.92 22.70 7.14
C ASP A 28 -11.41 22.01 5.88
N ILE A 29 -10.43 21.12 6.03
CA ILE A 29 -9.79 20.37 4.92
C ILE A 29 -9.47 18.94 5.33
N CYS A 30 -9.51 18.03 4.35
CA CYS A 30 -9.02 16.67 4.50
C CYS A 30 -7.95 16.38 3.45
N VAL A 31 -6.90 15.66 3.86
CA VAL A 31 -5.81 15.23 2.98
C VAL A 31 -5.90 13.73 2.78
N HIS A 32 -5.99 13.32 1.51
CA HIS A 32 -6.12 11.92 1.13
C HIS A 32 -5.10 11.49 0.07
N SER A 33 -4.77 10.22 0.07
CA SER A 33 -4.20 9.61 -1.14
C SER A 33 -5.27 9.57 -2.22
N MET A 34 -4.99 10.10 -3.40
CA MET A 34 -5.95 10.19 -4.51
C MET A 34 -6.60 8.83 -4.86
N LYS A 35 -5.87 7.73 -4.69
CA LYS A 35 -6.37 6.35 -4.91
C LYS A 35 -7.48 5.93 -3.94
N ASP A 36 -7.58 6.59 -2.78
CA ASP A 36 -8.52 6.27 -1.71
C ASP A 36 -9.76 7.20 -1.77
N VAL A 37 -9.68 8.27 -2.56
CA VAL A 37 -10.80 9.20 -2.81
C VAL A 37 -11.79 8.52 -3.75
N PRO A 38 -13.09 8.47 -3.41
CA PRO A 38 -14.11 7.91 -4.27
C PRO A 38 -14.30 8.75 -5.56
N THR A 39 -14.75 8.11 -6.64
CA THR A 39 -15.03 8.79 -7.90
C THR A 39 -16.12 9.86 -7.78
N TRP A 40 -17.08 9.63 -6.88
CA TRP A 40 -18.17 10.54 -6.56
C TRP A 40 -17.95 11.08 -5.16
N LEU A 41 -17.76 12.39 -5.08
CA LEU A 41 -17.62 13.07 -3.80
C LEU A 41 -18.99 13.29 -3.16
N PRO A 42 -19.08 13.33 -1.81
CA PRO A 42 -20.29 13.75 -1.12
C PRO A 42 -20.73 15.17 -1.54
N ASP A 43 -22.03 15.39 -1.65
CA ASP A 43 -22.58 16.72 -1.93
C ASP A 43 -22.08 17.73 -0.88
N GLY A 44 -21.65 18.88 -1.32
CA GLY A 44 -21.09 19.93 -0.46
C GLY A 44 -19.57 19.85 -0.28
N THR A 45 -18.91 18.82 -0.84
CA THR A 45 -17.43 18.72 -0.84
C THR A 45 -16.85 18.89 -2.23
N ILE A 46 -15.59 19.34 -2.28
CA ILE A 46 -14.85 19.51 -3.53
C ILE A 46 -13.42 18.96 -3.40
N LEU A 47 -12.83 18.60 -4.52
CA LEU A 47 -11.40 18.29 -4.62
C LEU A 47 -10.69 19.46 -5.33
N PRO A 48 -10.25 20.50 -4.58
CA PRO A 48 -9.80 21.75 -5.18
C PRO A 48 -8.41 21.65 -5.81
N CYS A 49 -7.59 20.72 -5.38
CA CYS A 49 -6.22 20.59 -5.88
C CYS A 49 -5.67 19.17 -5.71
N ASN A 50 -4.61 18.91 -6.47
CA ASN A 50 -3.74 17.76 -6.29
C ASN A 50 -2.30 18.27 -6.24
N LEU A 51 -1.51 17.73 -5.32
CA LEU A 51 -0.08 17.99 -5.27
C LEU A 51 0.62 17.31 -6.44
N LYS A 52 1.82 17.82 -6.78
CA LYS A 52 2.68 17.19 -7.77
C LYS A 52 2.92 15.72 -7.37
N ARG A 53 2.80 14.84 -8.36
CA ARG A 53 2.99 13.41 -8.13
C ARG A 53 4.48 13.10 -7.94
N GLU A 54 4.77 12.32 -6.91
CA GLU A 54 6.10 11.77 -6.67
C GLU A 54 6.35 10.51 -7.53
N GLU A 55 7.54 9.94 -7.40
CA GLU A 55 7.91 8.68 -8.05
C GLU A 55 6.89 7.57 -7.78
N THR A 56 6.45 6.91 -8.84
CA THR A 56 5.37 5.91 -8.79
C THR A 56 5.87 4.47 -8.86
N ASN A 57 7.18 4.30 -8.90
CA ASN A 57 7.82 3.00 -9.03
C ASN A 57 7.63 2.16 -7.76
N ASP A 58 7.41 0.88 -7.95
CA ASP A 58 7.43 -0.09 -6.85
C ASP A 58 8.87 -0.26 -6.37
N VAL A 59 9.07 -0.29 -5.04
CA VAL A 59 10.38 -0.47 -4.43
C VAL A 59 10.54 -1.91 -3.96
N PHE A 60 11.66 -2.52 -4.36
CA PHE A 60 12.08 -3.83 -3.89
C PHE A 60 13.04 -3.67 -2.72
N ILE A 61 12.72 -4.27 -1.58
CA ILE A 61 13.58 -4.25 -0.39
C ILE A 61 14.03 -5.66 -0.06
N CYS A 62 15.33 -5.88 -0.11
CA CYS A 62 15.97 -7.14 0.20
C CYS A 62 17.38 -6.90 0.77
N LYS A 63 17.77 -7.64 1.82
CA LYS A 63 19.12 -7.53 2.39
C LYS A 63 20.19 -8.18 1.51
N LYS A 64 19.83 -9.18 0.71
CA LYS A 64 20.79 -10.04 0.01
C LYS A 64 20.85 -9.81 -1.50
N TYR A 65 19.73 -9.47 -2.14
CA TYR A 65 19.63 -9.36 -3.60
C TYR A 65 19.23 -7.95 -4.02
N LYS A 66 19.74 -7.49 -5.14
CA LYS A 66 19.51 -6.11 -5.63
C LYS A 66 18.25 -6.00 -6.48
N SER A 67 17.79 -7.09 -7.07
CA SER A 67 16.64 -7.12 -7.97
C SER A 67 15.78 -8.36 -7.71
N VAL A 68 14.50 -8.27 -8.03
CA VAL A 68 13.56 -9.40 -8.04
C VAL A 68 14.04 -10.50 -8.98
N ARG A 69 14.72 -10.14 -10.06
CA ARG A 69 15.23 -11.09 -11.06
C ARG A 69 16.43 -11.91 -10.57
N ASP A 70 17.12 -11.43 -9.54
CA ASP A 70 18.27 -12.13 -8.94
C ASP A 70 17.83 -13.18 -7.91
N LEU A 71 16.54 -13.24 -7.61
CA LEU A 71 16.00 -14.14 -6.60
C LEU A 71 16.04 -15.61 -7.05
N PRO A 72 16.51 -16.53 -6.19
CA PRO A 72 16.44 -17.96 -6.47
C PRO A 72 15.01 -18.45 -6.69
N ASN A 73 14.88 -19.56 -7.43
CA ASN A 73 13.59 -20.26 -7.55
C ASN A 73 13.04 -20.64 -6.18
N GLY A 74 11.73 -20.56 -6.03
CA GLY A 74 11.04 -20.87 -4.78
C GLY A 74 11.18 -19.81 -3.69
N SER A 75 11.79 -18.64 -3.99
CA SER A 75 11.90 -17.54 -3.02
C SER A 75 10.56 -17.07 -2.51
N THR A 76 10.50 -16.75 -1.21
CA THR A 76 9.30 -16.22 -0.57
C THR A 76 9.32 -14.71 -0.61
N ILE A 77 8.25 -14.09 -1.11
CA ILE A 77 8.10 -12.64 -1.28
C ILE A 77 6.86 -12.17 -0.52
N GLY A 78 7.01 -11.10 0.26
CA GLY A 78 5.91 -10.49 1.00
C GLY A 78 5.20 -9.41 0.18
N SER A 79 3.91 -9.61 -0.12
CA SER A 79 3.05 -8.59 -0.74
C SER A 79 1.60 -8.76 -0.32
N ALA A 80 0.88 -7.65 -0.12
CA ALA A 80 -0.56 -7.65 0.12
C ALA A 80 -1.37 -7.17 -1.09
N SER A 81 -0.71 -6.91 -2.22
CA SER A 81 -1.33 -6.41 -3.45
C SER A 81 -1.49 -7.53 -4.47
N LEU A 82 -2.73 -7.86 -4.84
CA LEU A 82 -3.03 -8.87 -5.86
C LEU A 82 -2.36 -8.56 -7.19
N ARG A 83 -2.36 -7.28 -7.62
CA ARG A 83 -1.69 -6.83 -8.84
C ARG A 83 -0.20 -7.18 -8.83
N ARG A 84 0.50 -6.90 -7.72
CA ARG A 84 1.93 -7.23 -7.59
C ARG A 84 2.18 -8.72 -7.48
N CYS A 85 1.32 -9.45 -6.78
CA CYS A 85 1.41 -10.90 -6.73
C CYS A 85 1.37 -11.49 -8.14
N ALA A 86 0.43 -11.05 -8.98
CA ALA A 86 0.33 -11.49 -10.36
C ALA A 86 1.60 -11.14 -11.17
N GLN A 87 2.13 -9.92 -11.04
CA GLN A 87 3.34 -9.50 -11.73
C GLN A 87 4.59 -10.28 -11.28
N LEU A 88 4.72 -10.56 -9.99
CA LEU A 88 5.82 -11.36 -9.45
C LEU A 88 5.78 -12.80 -9.97
N LEU A 89 4.60 -13.42 -9.98
CA LEU A 89 4.42 -14.78 -10.50
C LEU A 89 4.60 -14.84 -12.01
N ALA A 90 4.32 -13.76 -12.75
CA ALA A 90 4.63 -13.66 -14.18
C ALA A 90 6.14 -13.59 -14.44
N ILE A 91 6.93 -12.98 -13.52
CA ILE A 91 8.40 -12.97 -13.62
C ILE A 91 8.96 -14.35 -13.33
N ASN A 92 8.49 -15.01 -12.28
CA ASN A 92 8.90 -16.35 -11.91
C ASN A 92 7.77 -17.09 -11.19
N PRO A 93 7.13 -18.08 -11.82
CA PRO A 93 6.00 -18.81 -11.26
C PRO A 93 6.37 -19.69 -10.05
N THR A 94 7.66 -19.89 -9.77
CA THR A 94 8.11 -20.66 -8.59
C THR A 94 8.10 -19.82 -7.32
N PHE A 95 7.94 -18.49 -7.40
CA PHE A 95 7.89 -17.64 -6.22
C PHE A 95 6.70 -17.98 -5.31
N LYS A 96 6.94 -17.91 -4.02
CA LYS A 96 5.92 -18.06 -2.97
C LYS A 96 5.53 -16.69 -2.47
N VAL A 97 4.41 -16.14 -2.94
CA VAL A 97 3.96 -14.82 -2.49
C VAL A 97 3.08 -14.98 -1.26
N VAL A 98 3.48 -14.34 -0.16
CA VAL A 98 2.78 -14.37 1.12
C VAL A 98 2.16 -13.00 1.45
N ASN A 99 1.01 -13.01 2.14
CA ASN A 99 0.35 -11.79 2.54
C ASN A 99 1.18 -11.03 3.58
N PHE A 100 1.62 -9.82 3.23
CA PHE A 100 2.50 -9.01 4.07
C PHE A 100 1.90 -7.62 4.31
N ARG A 101 1.20 -7.48 5.43
CA ARG A 101 0.46 -6.29 5.82
C ARG A 101 1.15 -5.48 6.91
N GLY A 102 0.72 -4.22 7.00
CA GLY A 102 1.18 -3.20 7.92
C GLY A 102 1.54 -1.91 7.18
N ASN A 103 1.74 -0.83 7.92
CA ASN A 103 2.34 0.37 7.38
C ASN A 103 3.82 0.14 7.02
N VAL A 104 4.47 1.12 6.42
CA VAL A 104 5.86 1.00 5.95
C VAL A 104 6.80 0.62 7.10
N GLN A 105 6.72 1.35 8.21
CA GLN A 105 7.58 1.13 9.38
C GLN A 105 7.40 -0.28 9.97
N THR A 106 6.16 -0.73 10.09
CA THR A 106 5.86 -2.08 10.57
C THR A 106 6.45 -3.16 9.66
N ARG A 107 6.37 -2.96 8.35
CA ARG A 107 6.94 -3.91 7.38
C ARG A 107 8.47 -3.91 7.42
N LEU A 108 9.10 -2.73 7.50
CA LEU A 108 10.56 -2.62 7.65
C LEU A 108 11.04 -3.33 8.91
N LYS A 109 10.42 -3.07 10.06
CA LYS A 109 10.73 -3.75 11.31
C LYS A 109 10.58 -5.27 11.23
N LYS A 110 9.56 -5.77 10.51
CA LYS A 110 9.39 -7.21 10.28
C LYS A 110 10.52 -7.81 9.47
N ILE A 111 11.08 -7.07 8.49
CA ILE A 111 12.27 -7.52 7.73
C ILE A 111 13.51 -7.52 8.62
N GLU A 112 13.72 -6.45 9.38
CA GLU A 112 14.89 -6.28 10.25
C GLU A 112 14.96 -7.37 11.31
N ASN A 113 13.84 -7.64 11.97
CA ASN A 113 13.74 -8.60 13.06
C ASN A 113 13.74 -10.07 12.60
N GLY A 114 13.85 -10.32 11.29
CA GLY A 114 13.81 -11.68 10.77
C GLY A 114 12.52 -12.42 11.11
N ALA A 115 11.43 -11.70 11.36
CA ALA A 115 10.18 -12.18 11.93
C ALA A 115 9.47 -13.27 11.12
N ASN A 116 10.06 -13.70 10.03
CA ASN A 116 9.85 -14.99 9.39
C ASN A 116 11.15 -15.33 8.66
N SER A 117 11.87 -16.32 9.12
CA SER A 117 13.02 -16.92 8.43
C SER A 117 12.70 -17.39 6.98
N LEU A 118 11.42 -17.33 6.61
CA LEU A 118 10.88 -17.67 5.30
C LEU A 118 10.67 -16.48 4.38
N ILE A 119 10.54 -15.23 4.92
CA ILE A 119 10.35 -14.04 4.10
C ILE A 119 11.68 -13.33 3.95
N ASN A 120 12.42 -13.70 2.92
CA ASN A 120 13.70 -13.06 2.64
C ASN A 120 13.54 -11.71 1.91
N PHE A 121 12.31 -11.32 1.45
CA PHE A 121 12.14 -10.23 0.51
C PHE A 121 10.78 -9.57 0.61
N ILE A 122 10.74 -8.25 0.47
CA ILE A 122 9.51 -7.46 0.47
C ILE A 122 9.52 -6.51 -0.70
N LEU A 123 8.41 -6.52 -1.43
CA LEU A 123 8.08 -5.50 -2.39
C LEU A 123 7.20 -4.46 -1.72
N LEU A 124 7.75 -3.26 -1.50
CA LEU A 124 7.02 -2.12 -1.00
C LEU A 124 6.69 -1.16 -2.12
N ILE A 125 5.45 -0.65 -2.12
CA ILE A 125 5.16 0.57 -2.88
C ILE A 125 5.43 1.77 -2.00
N PHE A 126 6.07 2.72 -2.56
CA PHE A 126 5.91 4.10 -2.18
C PHE A 126 5.05 4.84 -3.22
N CYS A 127 3.74 4.96 -2.95
CA CYS A 127 3.15 6.24 -3.22
C CYS A 127 3.61 7.10 -2.05
N ILE A 128 4.74 7.74 -2.16
CA ILE A 128 5.17 8.70 -1.15
C ILE A 128 4.32 9.93 -1.36
N PHE A 129 3.40 10.10 -0.43
CA PHE A 129 2.92 11.41 -0.11
C PHE A 129 3.93 12.00 0.85
N PHE A 130 4.54 13.11 0.47
CA PHE A 130 4.92 14.20 1.37
C PHE A 130 5.63 15.30 0.59
N PRO A 131 5.40 16.54 0.91
CA PRO A 131 5.77 17.09 2.20
C PRO A 131 4.58 17.61 3.00
N LEU A 132 4.58 17.33 4.28
CA LEU A 132 3.99 18.19 5.29
C LEU A 132 4.75 19.51 5.28
N ILE A 133 4.05 20.60 5.06
CA ILE A 133 4.43 21.91 5.57
C ILE A 133 3.62 22.11 6.84
#